data_27688d94b573c42486d7ab1be80d017a
#
_entry.id   27688d94b573c42486d7ab1be80d017a
#
_cell.length_a   1.000
_cell.length_b   1.000
_cell.length_c   1.000
_cell.angle_alpha   90.00
_cell.angle_beta   90.00
_cell.angle_gamma   90.00
#
_symmetry.space_group_name_H-M   'P 1'
#
loop_
_entity.id
_entity.type
_entity.pdbx_description
1 polymer ?
#
loop_
_entity_poly.entity_id
_entity_poly.type
_entity_poly.pdbx_seq_one_letter_code
_entity_poly.pdbx_strand_id
1 'polypeptide(L)'
;MIDRLLALIILCAVLGAPFGFTLMLTGEALLGFVFFYPLFMSGMWMAGGIYFWWHWERHWTWGKDRKPPVLAGDPLVSILVPCFNEAANGEETLLAALGQNYPHIEVIAINDGSSDGTAAMLDRLAASQPKLRVVHLAQNQGKAMALRMGALAARSEYLVCIDGDAVLDPDAAAYLVAPLIDNPRVGAVTGNPRIRTRSTLIGRIQVGEFSSIIGLIKRTQRVYGQVFTVSGVVAAFRRVALDRVGYWSLDMITEDIDISWKLQRDHWSIFYEPRGLCWILMPETLRGLWKQRLRWAQGGAEVFLKNLRSIWSWRHRRLWPLVAEFCLSTA
;
A
#
# COMPACT_ATOMS: atom_id res chain seq x y z
N MET A 1 15.36 28.78 -11.22
CA MET A 1 15.77 28.54 -12.61
C MET A 1 16.83 27.41 -12.66
N ILE A 2 17.88 27.49 -11.85
CA ILE A 2 18.94 26.46 -11.73
C ILE A 2 18.37 25.07 -11.35
N ASP A 3 17.44 25.01 -10.38
CA ASP A 3 16.83 23.76 -9.93
C ASP A 3 16.02 23.04 -11.02
N ARG A 4 15.37 23.82 -11.91
CA ARG A 4 14.64 23.28 -13.06
C ARG A 4 15.59 22.73 -14.12
N LEU A 5 16.71 23.40 -14.33
CA LEU A 5 17.74 22.96 -15.27
C LEU A 5 18.42 21.69 -14.80
N LEU A 6 18.76 21.61 -13.50
CA LEU A 6 19.37 20.41 -12.88
C LEU A 6 18.40 19.21 -12.91
N ALA A 7 17.13 19.44 -12.59
CA ALA A 7 16.09 18.42 -12.68
C ALA A 7 15.90 17.95 -14.14
N LEU A 8 15.95 18.88 -15.12
CA LEU A 8 15.90 18.54 -16.53
C LEU A 8 17.10 17.68 -16.95
N ILE A 9 18.31 18.06 -16.55
CA ILE A 9 19.53 17.29 -16.84
C ILE A 9 19.45 15.88 -16.24
N ILE A 10 19.01 15.77 -15.00
CA ILE A 10 18.89 14.46 -14.33
C ILE A 10 17.81 13.61 -14.99
N LEU A 11 16.66 14.18 -15.35
CA LEU A 11 15.61 13.44 -16.06
C LEU A 11 16.04 13.06 -17.47
N CYS A 12 16.70 13.96 -18.21
CA CYS A 12 17.30 13.63 -19.50
C CYS A 12 18.39 12.55 -19.37
N ALA A 13 19.15 12.54 -18.28
CA ALA A 13 20.11 11.48 -18.02
C ALA A 13 19.41 10.16 -17.66
N VAL A 14 18.39 10.20 -16.81
CA VAL A 14 17.67 9.00 -16.34
C VAL A 14 16.76 8.40 -17.42
N LEU A 15 16.10 9.22 -18.24
CA LEU A 15 15.26 8.75 -19.34
C LEU A 15 16.00 8.68 -20.67
N GLY A 16 16.89 9.62 -20.94
CA GLY A 16 17.63 9.69 -22.19
C GLY A 16 18.83 8.76 -22.25
N ALA A 17 19.45 8.42 -21.10
CA ALA A 17 20.55 7.48 -21.11
C ALA A 17 20.11 6.05 -21.50
N PRO A 18 19.03 5.45 -20.93
CA PRO A 18 18.55 4.16 -21.39
C PRO A 18 18.12 4.20 -22.88
N PHE A 19 17.43 5.27 -23.29
CA PHE A 19 16.99 5.44 -24.69
C PHE A 19 18.19 5.66 -25.64
N GLY A 20 19.16 6.50 -25.27
CA GLY A 20 20.40 6.69 -26.00
C GLY A 20 21.26 5.44 -26.04
N PHE A 21 21.30 4.69 -24.92
CA PHE A 21 21.94 3.36 -24.87
C PHE A 21 21.26 2.39 -25.86
N THR A 22 19.93 2.34 -25.90
CA THR A 22 19.19 1.46 -26.82
C THR A 22 19.48 1.79 -28.30
N LEU A 23 19.70 3.07 -28.63
CA LEU A 23 20.04 3.52 -29.99
C LEU A 23 21.52 3.29 -30.33
N MET A 24 22.42 3.28 -29.36
CA MET A 24 23.86 3.11 -29.55
C MET A 24 24.34 1.66 -29.37
N LEU A 25 23.55 0.82 -28.73
CA LEU A 25 23.95 -0.55 -28.45
C LEU A 25 23.80 -1.43 -29.70
N THR A 26 24.86 -2.14 -30.03
CA THR A 26 24.79 -3.31 -30.90
C THR A 26 23.82 -4.32 -30.28
N GLY A 27 23.23 -5.21 -31.10
CA GLY A 27 22.25 -6.20 -30.60
C GLY A 27 22.76 -7.01 -29.38
N GLU A 28 24.06 -7.28 -29.30
CA GLU A 28 24.68 -7.97 -28.15
C GLU A 28 24.66 -7.15 -26.86
N ALA A 29 24.92 -5.85 -26.96
CA ALA A 29 24.88 -4.97 -25.79
C ALA A 29 23.46 -4.74 -25.28
N LEU A 30 22.46 -4.68 -26.18
CA LEU A 30 21.04 -4.66 -25.79
C LEU A 30 20.63 -5.95 -25.09
N LEU A 31 21.01 -7.11 -25.62
CA LEU A 31 20.79 -8.40 -24.99
C LEU A 31 21.47 -8.49 -23.63
N GLY A 32 22.70 -8.00 -23.52
CA GLY A 32 23.42 -7.89 -22.26
C GLY A 32 22.68 -7.03 -21.25
N PHE A 33 22.20 -5.86 -21.64
CA PHE A 33 21.42 -5.00 -20.77
C PHE A 33 20.13 -5.68 -20.29
N VAL A 34 19.34 -6.25 -21.20
CA VAL A 34 18.08 -6.95 -20.85
C VAL A 34 18.33 -8.12 -19.91
N PHE A 35 19.47 -8.82 -20.05
CA PHE A 35 19.84 -9.94 -19.18
C PHE A 35 20.37 -9.49 -17.81
N PHE A 36 21.30 -8.55 -17.78
CA PHE A 36 21.97 -8.14 -16.53
C PHE A 36 21.17 -7.15 -15.68
N TYR A 37 20.29 -6.35 -16.28
CA TYR A 37 19.51 -5.38 -15.56
C TYR A 37 18.59 -5.99 -14.49
N PRO A 38 17.78 -7.03 -14.77
CA PRO A 38 16.97 -7.68 -13.74
C PRO A 38 17.82 -8.31 -12.62
N LEU A 39 19.00 -8.83 -12.95
CA LEU A 39 19.94 -9.37 -11.97
C LEU A 39 20.49 -8.27 -11.05
N PHE A 40 20.86 -7.13 -11.62
CA PHE A 40 21.32 -5.97 -10.87
C PHE A 40 20.25 -5.46 -9.92
N MET A 41 19.02 -5.26 -10.40
CA MET A 41 17.89 -4.82 -9.57
C MET A 41 17.58 -5.83 -8.47
N SER A 42 17.55 -7.11 -8.78
CA SER A 42 17.36 -8.18 -7.78
C SER A 42 18.46 -8.17 -6.72
N GLY A 43 19.73 -8.00 -7.14
CA GLY A 43 20.87 -7.88 -6.22
C GLY A 43 20.74 -6.66 -5.30
N MET A 44 20.32 -5.52 -5.83
CA MET A 44 20.08 -4.29 -5.07
C MET A 44 18.96 -4.48 -4.05
N TRP A 45 17.85 -5.10 -4.43
CA TRP A 45 16.73 -5.38 -3.51
C TRP A 45 17.11 -6.42 -2.45
N MET A 46 17.91 -7.45 -2.81
CA MET A 46 18.44 -8.41 -1.84
C MET A 46 19.37 -7.72 -0.82
N ALA A 47 20.29 -6.89 -1.28
CA ALA A 47 21.18 -6.14 -0.41
C ALA A 47 20.39 -5.22 0.55
N GLY A 48 19.40 -4.48 0.04
CA GLY A 48 18.51 -3.66 0.86
C GLY A 48 17.69 -4.47 1.85
N GLY A 49 17.17 -5.64 1.44
CA GLY A 49 16.45 -6.56 2.31
C GLY A 49 17.34 -7.14 3.44
N ILE A 50 18.57 -7.53 3.12
CA ILE A 50 19.57 -7.98 4.11
C ILE A 50 19.92 -6.85 5.08
N TYR A 51 20.14 -5.64 4.56
CA TYR A 51 20.39 -4.46 5.40
C TYR A 51 19.24 -4.21 6.36
N PHE A 52 17.99 -4.24 5.87
CA PHE A 52 16.80 -4.07 6.67
C PHE A 52 16.70 -5.16 7.77
N TRP A 53 16.90 -6.44 7.39
CA TRP A 53 16.91 -7.54 8.34
C TRP A 53 17.97 -7.34 9.42
N TRP A 54 19.19 -6.98 9.03
CA TRP A 54 20.30 -6.80 9.95
C TRP A 54 20.05 -5.69 10.99
N HIS A 55 19.45 -4.57 10.57
CA HIS A 55 19.26 -3.42 11.45
C HIS A 55 17.98 -3.51 12.30
N TRP A 56 16.94 -4.17 11.80
CA TRP A 56 15.64 -4.20 12.48
C TRP A 56 15.13 -5.61 12.73
N GLU A 57 14.89 -6.44 11.68
CA GLU A 57 14.15 -7.69 11.81
C GLU A 57 14.85 -8.75 12.63
N ARG A 58 16.18 -8.81 12.69
CA ARG A 58 16.91 -9.80 13.48
C ARG A 58 16.66 -9.70 14.98
N HIS A 59 16.19 -8.54 15.44
CA HIS A 59 15.87 -8.29 16.84
C HIS A 59 14.41 -8.57 17.19
N TRP A 60 13.58 -8.87 16.21
CA TRP A 60 12.16 -9.12 16.40
C TRP A 60 11.92 -10.59 16.74
N THR A 61 10.99 -10.82 17.66
CA THR A 61 10.47 -12.17 17.92
C THR A 61 9.41 -12.52 16.90
N TRP A 62 9.53 -13.70 16.31
CA TRP A 62 8.61 -14.23 15.30
C TRP A 62 7.87 -15.45 15.83
N GLY A 63 6.72 -15.77 15.23
CA GLY A 63 5.93 -16.94 15.56
C GLY A 63 5.02 -16.76 16.77
N LYS A 64 4.84 -17.83 17.57
CA LYS A 64 3.88 -17.85 18.68
C LYS A 64 4.29 -16.99 19.86
N ASP A 65 5.58 -16.71 20.02
CA ASP A 65 6.12 -15.90 21.12
C ASP A 65 6.17 -14.40 20.80
N ARG A 66 5.65 -14.00 19.62
CA ARG A 66 5.57 -12.59 19.26
C ARG A 66 4.64 -11.85 20.22
N LYS A 67 5.11 -10.71 20.72
CA LYS A 67 4.28 -9.80 21.51
C LYS A 67 3.96 -8.58 20.66
N PRO A 68 2.67 -8.24 20.50
CA PRO A 68 2.31 -7.00 19.82
C PRO A 68 2.86 -5.79 20.60
N PRO A 69 3.20 -4.68 19.92
CA PRO A 69 3.65 -3.47 20.59
C PRO A 69 2.53 -2.91 21.46
N VAL A 70 2.92 -2.40 22.63
CA VAL A 70 2.02 -1.60 23.48
C VAL A 70 1.98 -0.20 22.88
N LEU A 71 0.79 0.26 22.51
CA LEU A 71 0.61 1.59 21.95
C LEU A 71 0.63 2.64 23.06
N ALA A 72 1.56 3.58 22.98
CA ALA A 72 1.68 4.63 23.97
C ALA A 72 0.42 5.50 24.05
N GLY A 73 -0.15 5.64 25.24
CA GLY A 73 -1.37 6.42 25.48
C GLY A 73 -2.66 5.71 25.14
N ASP A 74 -2.61 4.43 24.81
CA ASP A 74 -3.77 3.59 24.48
C ASP A 74 -4.81 4.27 23.54
N PRO A 75 -4.38 4.82 22.39
CA PRO A 75 -5.26 5.59 21.52
C PRO A 75 -6.34 4.74 20.89
N LEU A 76 -7.49 5.33 20.62
CA LEU A 76 -8.48 4.70 19.76
C LEU A 76 -7.89 4.48 18.36
N VAL A 77 -8.18 3.34 17.74
CA VAL A 77 -7.82 3.01 16.34
C VAL A 77 -9.11 2.75 15.56
N SER A 78 -9.31 3.47 14.47
CA SER A 78 -10.45 3.24 13.58
C SER A 78 -10.04 2.34 12.41
N ILE A 79 -10.70 1.19 12.27
CA ILE A 79 -10.50 0.26 11.15
C ILE A 79 -11.58 0.53 10.10
N LEU A 80 -11.18 0.94 8.90
CA LEU A 80 -12.06 1.29 7.78
C LEU A 80 -12.13 0.13 6.80
N VAL A 81 -13.35 -0.33 6.50
CA VAL A 81 -13.61 -1.46 5.62
C VAL A 81 -14.61 -1.03 4.52
N PRO A 82 -14.13 -0.57 3.34
CA PRO A 82 -15.00 -0.32 2.20
C PRO A 82 -15.56 -1.64 1.67
N CYS A 83 -16.87 -1.72 1.51
CA CYS A 83 -17.58 -2.91 1.06
C CYS A 83 -18.42 -2.58 -0.18
N PHE A 84 -18.20 -3.31 -1.27
CA PHE A 84 -19.01 -3.25 -2.48
C PHE A 84 -19.25 -4.64 -3.04
N ASN A 85 -20.47 -5.16 -2.89
CA ASN A 85 -20.88 -6.50 -3.28
C ASN A 85 -20.04 -7.60 -2.59
N GLU A 86 -19.90 -7.48 -1.27
CA GLU A 86 -19.10 -8.37 -0.40
C GLU A 86 -19.98 -9.26 0.49
N ALA A 87 -21.20 -9.59 0.07
CA ALA A 87 -22.11 -10.42 0.87
C ALA A 87 -21.52 -11.80 1.23
N ALA A 88 -20.61 -12.33 0.39
CA ALA A 88 -19.98 -13.64 0.60
C ALA A 88 -18.78 -13.63 1.56
N ASN A 89 -17.98 -12.56 1.56
CA ASN A 89 -16.69 -12.52 2.28
C ASN A 89 -16.64 -11.45 3.37
N GLY A 90 -17.48 -10.42 3.30
CA GLY A 90 -17.40 -9.25 4.16
C GLY A 90 -17.60 -9.55 5.64
N GLU A 91 -18.41 -10.56 6.00
CA GLU A 91 -18.62 -10.96 7.38
C GLU A 91 -17.33 -11.49 8.03
N GLU A 92 -16.56 -12.35 7.33
CA GLU A 92 -15.25 -12.85 7.80
C GLU A 92 -14.27 -11.69 8.01
N THR A 93 -14.22 -10.76 7.07
CA THR A 93 -13.36 -9.57 7.14
C THR A 93 -13.69 -8.70 8.36
N LEU A 94 -14.97 -8.42 8.58
CA LEU A 94 -15.42 -7.59 9.70
C LEU A 94 -15.20 -8.27 11.05
N LEU A 95 -15.45 -9.57 11.14
CA LEU A 95 -15.17 -10.33 12.37
C LEU A 95 -13.67 -10.35 12.68
N ALA A 96 -12.79 -10.48 11.68
CA ALA A 96 -11.35 -10.40 11.88
C ALA A 96 -10.90 -8.99 12.32
N ALA A 97 -11.53 -7.93 11.77
CA ALA A 97 -11.28 -6.56 12.19
C ALA A 97 -11.75 -6.29 13.62
N LEU A 98 -12.89 -6.83 14.02
CA LEU A 98 -13.43 -6.73 15.38
C LEU A 98 -12.63 -7.57 16.39
N GLY A 99 -12.05 -8.66 15.92
CA GLY A 99 -11.26 -9.62 16.72
C GLY A 99 -9.80 -9.22 16.97
N GLN A 100 -9.42 -7.94 16.76
CA GLN A 100 -8.07 -7.48 17.06
C GLN A 100 -7.77 -7.60 18.57
N ASN A 101 -6.56 -8.06 18.90
CA ASN A 101 -6.08 -8.17 20.28
C ASN A 101 -5.93 -6.78 20.95
N TYR A 102 -5.75 -5.71 20.16
CA TYR A 102 -5.76 -4.35 20.67
C TYR A 102 -7.20 -3.93 21.04
N PRO A 103 -7.48 -3.56 22.33
CA PRO A 103 -8.85 -3.42 22.80
C PRO A 103 -9.55 -2.13 22.38
N HIS A 104 -8.79 -1.05 22.15
CA HIS A 104 -9.34 0.29 21.86
C HIS A 104 -9.53 0.50 20.35
N ILE A 105 -10.48 -0.23 19.76
CA ILE A 105 -10.82 -0.13 18.35
C ILE A 105 -12.27 0.25 18.14
N GLU A 106 -12.53 0.93 17.03
CA GLU A 106 -13.83 0.97 16.33
C GLU A 106 -13.65 0.44 14.91
N VAL A 107 -14.63 -0.25 14.39
CA VAL A 107 -14.68 -0.71 13.00
C VAL A 107 -15.75 0.07 12.27
N ILE A 108 -15.43 0.63 11.12
CA ILE A 108 -16.37 1.37 10.29
C ILE A 108 -16.44 0.64 8.94
N ALA A 109 -17.58 -0.03 8.71
CA ALA A 109 -17.89 -0.61 7.41
C ALA A 109 -18.56 0.45 6.53
N ILE A 110 -18.08 0.62 5.32
CA ILE A 110 -18.62 1.59 4.37
C ILE A 110 -19.22 0.84 3.20
N ASN A 111 -20.55 0.74 3.16
CA ASN A 111 -21.27 0.16 2.03
C ASN A 111 -21.30 1.17 0.87
N ASP A 112 -20.57 0.92 -0.18
CA ASP A 112 -20.47 1.77 -1.36
C ASP A 112 -21.59 1.46 -2.38
N GLY A 113 -22.84 1.54 -1.95
CA GLY A 113 -23.99 1.35 -2.82
C GLY A 113 -24.09 -0.07 -3.40
N SER A 114 -23.85 -1.10 -2.58
CA SER A 114 -23.96 -2.51 -3.00
C SER A 114 -25.35 -2.87 -3.48
N SER A 115 -25.42 -3.75 -4.48
CA SER A 115 -26.67 -4.26 -5.07
C SER A 115 -27.03 -5.69 -4.64
N ASP A 116 -26.16 -6.34 -3.87
CA ASP A 116 -26.32 -7.68 -3.32
C ASP A 116 -26.79 -7.65 -1.84
N GLY A 117 -26.63 -8.74 -1.11
CA GLY A 117 -26.97 -8.85 0.32
C GLY A 117 -26.04 -8.11 1.29
N THR A 118 -25.06 -7.35 0.81
CA THR A 118 -24.04 -6.69 1.65
C THR A 118 -24.66 -5.75 2.68
N ALA A 119 -25.59 -4.88 2.29
CA ALA A 119 -26.22 -3.92 3.21
C ALA A 119 -26.90 -4.64 4.39
N ALA A 120 -27.73 -5.66 4.10
CA ALA A 120 -28.42 -6.42 5.12
C ALA A 120 -27.47 -7.21 6.05
N MET A 121 -26.37 -7.72 5.51
CA MET A 121 -25.31 -8.39 6.29
C MET A 121 -24.65 -7.40 7.26
N LEU A 122 -24.30 -6.20 6.79
CA LEU A 122 -23.66 -5.15 7.59
C LEU A 122 -24.56 -4.69 8.74
N ASP A 123 -25.85 -4.44 8.46
CA ASP A 123 -26.82 -4.00 9.47
C ASP A 123 -27.07 -5.07 10.54
N ARG A 124 -27.21 -6.34 10.12
CA ARG A 124 -27.34 -7.47 11.03
C ARG A 124 -26.13 -7.59 11.95
N LEU A 125 -24.91 -7.45 11.39
CA LEU A 125 -23.69 -7.55 12.18
C LEU A 125 -23.54 -6.36 13.14
N ALA A 126 -23.84 -5.15 12.70
CA ALA A 126 -23.78 -3.94 13.53
C ALA A 126 -24.75 -4.00 14.71
N ALA A 127 -25.92 -4.60 14.54
CA ALA A 127 -26.89 -4.78 15.63
C ALA A 127 -26.36 -5.66 16.77
N SER A 128 -25.39 -6.57 16.50
CA SER A 128 -24.78 -7.46 17.48
C SER A 128 -23.40 -7.04 17.97
N GLN A 129 -22.75 -6.09 17.27
CA GLN A 129 -21.36 -5.70 17.51
C GLN A 129 -21.24 -4.21 17.86
N PRO A 130 -21.15 -3.83 19.15
CA PRO A 130 -21.13 -2.41 19.57
C PRO A 130 -19.96 -1.59 19.04
N LYS A 131 -18.85 -2.24 18.65
CA LYS A 131 -17.67 -1.60 18.06
C LYS A 131 -17.79 -1.39 16.55
N LEU A 132 -18.84 -1.95 15.91
CA LEU A 132 -19.09 -1.81 14.48
C LEU A 132 -20.07 -0.67 14.20
N ARG A 133 -19.66 0.20 13.29
CA ARG A 133 -20.52 1.26 12.73
C ARG A 133 -20.62 1.07 11.22
N VAL A 134 -21.78 1.35 10.66
CA VAL A 134 -22.02 1.24 9.22
C VAL A 134 -22.29 2.61 8.63
N VAL A 135 -21.71 2.89 7.48
CA VAL A 135 -22.00 4.06 6.64
C VAL A 135 -22.50 3.55 5.30
N HIS A 136 -23.74 3.87 4.93
CA HIS A 136 -24.28 3.52 3.62
C HIS A 136 -24.21 4.70 2.66
N LEU A 137 -23.58 4.51 1.51
CA LEU A 137 -23.63 5.44 0.38
C LEU A 137 -24.83 5.08 -0.51
N ALA A 138 -25.51 6.10 -1.03
CA ALA A 138 -26.72 5.89 -1.84
C ALA A 138 -26.43 5.17 -3.17
N GLN A 139 -25.23 5.30 -3.69
CA GLN A 139 -24.79 4.67 -4.94
C GLN A 139 -23.29 4.41 -4.89
N ASN A 140 -22.79 3.51 -5.74
CA ASN A 140 -21.35 3.24 -5.87
C ASN A 140 -20.62 4.50 -6.38
N GLN A 141 -19.61 4.93 -5.63
CA GLN A 141 -18.73 6.04 -5.94
C GLN A 141 -17.24 5.63 -5.97
N GLY A 142 -16.97 4.36 -5.75
CA GLY A 142 -15.66 3.77 -5.75
C GLY A 142 -14.96 3.82 -4.40
N LYS A 143 -13.95 2.96 -4.27
CA LYS A 143 -13.20 2.71 -3.04
C LYS A 143 -12.61 3.99 -2.43
N ALA A 144 -12.08 4.90 -3.24
CA ALA A 144 -11.51 6.17 -2.78
C ALA A 144 -12.53 7.02 -2.02
N MET A 145 -13.78 7.11 -2.53
CA MET A 145 -14.87 7.82 -1.85
C MET A 145 -15.29 7.08 -0.58
N ALA A 146 -15.46 5.77 -0.63
CA ALA A 146 -15.79 4.98 0.54
C ALA A 146 -14.78 5.17 1.68
N LEU A 147 -13.48 5.08 1.38
CA LEU A 147 -12.41 5.34 2.35
C LEU A 147 -12.45 6.77 2.89
N ARG A 148 -12.70 7.76 2.04
CA ARG A 148 -12.83 9.16 2.45
C ARG A 148 -14.01 9.35 3.42
N MET A 149 -15.16 8.77 3.12
CA MET A 149 -16.33 8.84 4.00
C MET A 149 -16.09 8.13 5.33
N GLY A 150 -15.43 6.96 5.30
CA GLY A 150 -15.03 6.26 6.51
C GLY A 150 -14.05 7.09 7.36
N ALA A 151 -13.05 7.73 6.75
CA ALA A 151 -12.08 8.57 7.45
C ALA A 151 -12.74 9.81 8.08
N LEU A 152 -13.72 10.42 7.41
CA LEU A 152 -14.50 11.53 7.97
C LEU A 152 -15.40 11.10 9.12
N ALA A 153 -15.95 9.87 9.07
CA ALA A 153 -16.78 9.30 10.12
C ALA A 153 -15.97 8.78 11.32
N ALA A 154 -14.67 8.55 11.14
CA ALA A 154 -13.77 8.03 12.16
C ALA A 154 -13.58 9.01 13.34
N ARG A 155 -13.44 8.46 14.54
CA ARG A 155 -13.20 9.21 15.78
C ARG A 155 -11.71 9.27 16.14
N SER A 156 -10.92 8.35 15.59
CA SER A 156 -9.50 8.21 15.89
C SER A 156 -8.62 9.12 15.03
N GLU A 157 -7.43 9.41 15.53
CA GLU A 157 -6.34 9.99 14.77
C GLU A 157 -5.61 8.94 13.89
N TYR A 158 -5.72 7.66 14.25
CA TYR A 158 -5.05 6.55 13.57
C TYR A 158 -6.08 5.69 12.85
N LEU A 159 -5.96 5.64 11.52
CA LEU A 159 -6.88 4.94 10.65
C LEU A 159 -6.19 3.73 10.04
N VAL A 160 -6.74 2.54 10.20
CA VAL A 160 -6.30 1.31 9.50
C VAL A 160 -7.31 1.02 8.40
N CYS A 161 -6.86 1.00 7.15
CA CYS A 161 -7.70 0.72 5.98
C CYS A 161 -7.40 -0.70 5.50
N ILE A 162 -8.44 -1.50 5.28
CA ILE A 162 -8.36 -2.86 4.72
C ILE A 162 -9.40 -3.04 3.62
N ASP A 163 -9.16 -3.97 2.67
CA ASP A 163 -10.18 -4.33 1.68
C ASP A 163 -11.33 -5.13 2.28
N GLY A 164 -12.50 -5.07 1.64
CA GLY A 164 -13.72 -5.74 2.10
C GLY A 164 -13.69 -7.28 2.07
N ASP A 165 -12.70 -7.86 1.39
CA ASP A 165 -12.44 -9.31 1.27
C ASP A 165 -11.13 -9.75 1.96
N ALA A 166 -10.51 -8.87 2.74
CA ALA A 166 -9.21 -9.07 3.36
C ALA A 166 -9.34 -9.41 4.84
N VAL A 167 -8.62 -10.42 5.31
CA VAL A 167 -8.66 -10.89 6.71
C VAL A 167 -7.44 -10.37 7.46
N LEU A 168 -7.67 -9.48 8.41
CA LEU A 168 -6.62 -8.86 9.22
C LEU A 168 -6.11 -9.84 10.28
N ASP A 169 -4.78 -9.93 10.43
CA ASP A 169 -4.16 -10.73 11.52
C ASP A 169 -4.52 -10.11 12.89
N PRO A 170 -4.74 -10.90 13.95
CA PRO A 170 -5.20 -10.40 15.24
C PRO A 170 -4.35 -9.31 15.89
N ASP A 171 -3.07 -9.19 15.56
CA ASP A 171 -2.17 -8.18 16.11
C ASP A 171 -1.84 -7.06 15.11
N ALA A 172 -2.37 -7.12 13.88
CA ALA A 172 -1.95 -6.25 12.80
C ALA A 172 -2.21 -4.77 13.08
N ALA A 173 -3.34 -4.43 13.71
CA ALA A 173 -3.67 -3.04 14.03
C ALA A 173 -2.61 -2.40 14.94
N ALA A 174 -2.15 -3.10 15.96
CA ALA A 174 -1.11 -2.62 16.88
C ALA A 174 0.23 -2.42 16.14
N TYR A 175 0.65 -3.39 15.31
CA TYR A 175 1.88 -3.28 14.53
C TYR A 175 1.84 -2.13 13.50
N LEU A 176 0.71 -1.92 12.86
CA LEU A 176 0.55 -0.86 11.86
C LEU A 176 0.52 0.54 12.49
N VAL A 177 -0.03 0.68 13.69
CA VAL A 177 -0.20 1.98 14.34
C VAL A 177 1.02 2.40 15.15
N ALA A 178 1.77 1.45 15.74
CA ALA A 178 2.95 1.77 16.56
C ALA A 178 3.95 2.70 15.85
N PRO A 179 4.36 2.49 14.58
CA PRO A 179 5.29 3.41 13.92
C PRO A 179 4.72 4.82 13.69
N LEU A 180 3.40 4.97 13.62
CA LEU A 180 2.75 6.28 13.54
C LEU A 180 2.88 7.03 14.88
N ILE A 181 2.75 6.33 16.01
CA ILE A 181 2.88 6.91 17.34
C ILE A 181 4.33 7.28 17.63
N ASP A 182 5.24 6.33 17.39
CA ASP A 182 6.67 6.46 17.70
C ASP A 182 7.36 7.56 16.87
N ASN A 183 6.83 7.86 15.69
CA ASN A 183 7.43 8.87 14.82
C ASN A 183 6.38 9.83 14.25
N PRO A 184 6.34 11.08 14.73
CA PRO A 184 5.36 12.08 14.29
C PRO A 184 5.49 12.50 12.82
N ARG A 185 6.61 12.17 12.15
CA ARG A 185 6.80 12.43 10.70
C ARG A 185 6.25 11.33 9.81
N VAL A 186 5.83 10.20 10.38
CA VAL A 186 5.22 9.12 9.61
C VAL A 186 3.74 9.43 9.39
N GLY A 187 3.36 9.58 8.13
CA GLY A 187 1.98 9.85 7.70
C GLY A 187 1.21 8.58 7.34
N ALA A 188 1.93 7.53 6.91
CA ALA A 188 1.33 6.24 6.61
C ALA A 188 2.28 5.07 6.90
N VAL A 189 1.67 3.90 7.14
CA VAL A 189 2.37 2.62 7.32
C VAL A 189 1.72 1.60 6.41
N THR A 190 2.48 1.00 5.51
CA THR A 190 1.98 -0.10 4.67
C THR A 190 2.22 -1.43 5.35
N GLY A 191 1.21 -2.27 5.39
CA GLY A 191 1.30 -3.63 5.90
C GLY A 191 1.82 -4.63 4.87
N ASN A 192 1.69 -5.89 5.21
CA ASN A 192 2.24 -7.03 4.47
C ASN A 192 1.12 -8.01 4.10
N PRO A 193 0.47 -7.83 2.95
CA PRO A 193 -0.55 -8.76 2.49
C PRO A 193 0.06 -10.13 2.16
N ARG A 194 -0.64 -11.19 2.57
CA ARG A 194 -0.29 -12.58 2.34
C ARG A 194 -1.40 -13.29 1.59
N ILE A 195 -1.05 -14.06 0.59
CA ILE A 195 -2.02 -14.75 -0.26
C ILE A 195 -2.54 -16.00 0.45
N ARG A 196 -3.86 -16.10 0.57
CA ARG A 196 -4.57 -17.30 1.09
C ARG A 196 -4.70 -18.37 0.01
N THR A 197 -4.94 -17.97 -1.23
CA THR A 197 -5.18 -18.85 -2.36
C THR A 197 -3.89 -19.51 -2.82
N ARG A 198 -3.73 -20.83 -2.53
CA ARG A 198 -2.53 -21.62 -2.85
C ARG A 198 -2.84 -22.92 -3.57
N SER A 199 -4.09 -23.12 -3.94
CA SER A 199 -4.59 -24.34 -4.58
C SER A 199 -4.10 -24.48 -6.01
N THR A 200 -4.04 -23.40 -6.76
CA THR A 200 -3.63 -23.37 -8.15
C THR A 200 -2.15 -23.04 -8.36
N LEU A 201 -1.59 -23.43 -9.51
CA LEU A 201 -0.22 -23.05 -9.91
C LEU A 201 -0.08 -21.51 -9.98
N ILE A 202 -1.09 -20.82 -10.51
CA ILE A 202 -1.13 -19.34 -10.59
C ILE A 202 -1.09 -18.73 -9.19
N GLY A 203 -1.86 -19.26 -8.25
CA GLY A 203 -1.82 -18.84 -6.85
C GLY A 203 -0.44 -18.98 -6.23
N ARG A 204 0.25 -20.10 -6.46
CA ARG A 204 1.62 -20.34 -5.93
C ARG A 204 2.66 -19.39 -6.54
N ILE A 205 2.57 -19.10 -7.84
CA ILE A 205 3.45 -18.11 -8.50
C ILE A 205 3.24 -16.73 -7.87
N GLN A 206 2.00 -16.31 -7.64
CA GLN A 206 1.69 -15.04 -7.02
C GLN A 206 2.20 -14.96 -5.56
N VAL A 207 2.21 -16.07 -4.81
CA VAL A 207 2.83 -16.10 -3.47
C VAL A 207 4.31 -15.73 -3.55
N GLY A 208 5.05 -16.28 -4.52
CA GLY A 208 6.46 -15.94 -4.76
C GLY A 208 6.62 -14.47 -5.14
N GLU A 209 5.80 -13.98 -6.07
CA GLU A 209 5.81 -12.60 -6.54
C GLU A 209 5.52 -11.61 -5.39
N PHE A 210 4.49 -11.85 -4.60
CA PHE A 210 4.16 -10.99 -3.45
C PHE A 210 5.24 -11.01 -2.37
N SER A 211 5.88 -12.15 -2.14
CA SER A 211 7.01 -12.25 -1.21
C SER A 211 8.21 -11.45 -1.70
N SER A 212 8.48 -11.44 -3.01
CA SER A 212 9.53 -10.66 -3.65
C SER A 212 9.20 -9.16 -3.66
N ILE A 213 8.09 -8.78 -4.31
CA ILE A 213 7.74 -7.37 -4.50
C ILE A 213 7.42 -6.70 -3.16
N ILE A 214 6.46 -7.24 -2.41
CA ILE A 214 6.03 -6.60 -1.17
C ILE A 214 7.04 -6.86 -0.06
N GLY A 215 7.53 -8.09 0.04
CA GLY A 215 8.45 -8.47 1.10
C GLY A 215 9.84 -7.82 0.97
N LEU A 216 10.44 -7.86 -0.20
CA LEU A 216 11.84 -7.48 -0.42
C LEU A 216 11.97 -6.02 -0.87
N ILE A 217 11.22 -5.62 -1.90
CA ILE A 217 11.29 -4.27 -2.47
C ILE A 217 10.88 -3.24 -1.43
N LYS A 218 9.77 -3.45 -0.71
CA LYS A 218 9.34 -2.51 0.34
C LYS A 218 10.31 -2.41 1.52
N ARG A 219 11.05 -3.48 1.85
CA ARG A 219 12.15 -3.40 2.81
C ARG A 219 13.26 -2.48 2.33
N THR A 220 13.66 -2.64 1.08
CA THR A 220 14.68 -1.77 0.45
C THR A 220 14.20 -0.32 0.38
N GLN A 221 12.98 -0.10 -0.09
CA GLN A 221 12.35 1.22 -0.14
C GLN A 221 12.26 1.89 1.24
N ARG A 222 11.98 1.11 2.28
CA ARG A 222 11.99 1.60 3.65
C ARG A 222 13.36 2.08 4.12
N VAL A 223 14.47 1.48 3.64
CA VAL A 223 15.84 1.89 3.99
C VAL A 223 16.15 3.32 3.51
N TYR A 224 15.76 3.67 2.29
CA TYR A 224 15.95 5.05 1.80
C TYR A 224 14.78 6.00 2.12
N GLY A 225 13.79 5.51 2.89
CA GLY A 225 12.74 6.35 3.50
C GLY A 225 11.61 6.75 2.57
N GLN A 226 11.46 6.09 1.42
CA GLN A 226 10.39 6.33 0.46
C GLN A 226 9.79 4.98 0.04
N VAL A 227 8.48 4.87 -0.03
CA VAL A 227 7.78 3.68 -0.49
C VAL A 227 6.95 4.02 -1.71
N PHE A 228 7.08 3.25 -2.80
CA PHE A 228 6.38 3.53 -4.06
C PHE A 228 4.86 3.59 -3.86
N THR A 229 4.32 2.61 -3.15
CA THR A 229 2.90 2.58 -2.81
C THR A 229 2.67 1.92 -1.46
N VAL A 230 1.74 2.46 -0.68
CA VAL A 230 1.12 1.66 0.39
C VAL A 230 0.34 0.51 -0.25
N SER A 231 0.09 -0.53 0.48
CA SER A 231 -0.80 -1.59 -0.01
C SER A 231 -2.24 -1.10 0.08
N GLY A 232 -2.96 -1.09 -1.04
CA GLY A 232 -4.39 -0.79 -1.05
C GLY A 232 -5.20 -1.75 -0.17
N VAL A 233 -4.64 -2.94 0.08
CA VAL A 233 -5.29 -3.98 0.89
C VAL A 233 -5.13 -3.76 2.39
N VAL A 234 -3.97 -3.23 2.83
CA VAL A 234 -3.69 -3.02 4.26
C VAL A 234 -2.70 -1.88 4.45
N ALA A 235 -3.17 -0.79 5.03
CA ALA A 235 -2.34 0.36 5.38
C ALA A 235 -2.93 1.12 6.56
N ALA A 236 -2.07 1.73 7.37
CA ALA A 236 -2.48 2.67 8.40
C ALA A 236 -2.08 4.09 8.04
N PHE A 237 -2.89 5.05 8.44
CA PHE A 237 -2.69 6.46 8.15
C PHE A 237 -2.86 7.32 9.41
N ARG A 238 -2.08 8.38 9.48
CA ARG A 238 -2.33 9.47 10.41
C ARG A 238 -3.38 10.40 9.80
N ARG A 239 -4.47 10.66 10.52
CA ARG A 239 -5.60 11.47 10.04
C ARG A 239 -5.16 12.87 9.59
N VAL A 240 -4.35 13.56 10.38
CA VAL A 240 -3.86 14.90 10.01
C VAL A 240 -3.03 14.89 8.73
N ALA A 241 -2.35 13.79 8.39
CA ALA A 241 -1.63 13.67 7.14
C ALA A 241 -2.60 13.53 5.95
N LEU A 242 -3.69 12.77 6.10
CA LEU A 242 -4.75 12.67 5.09
C LEU A 242 -5.49 14.02 4.91
N ASP A 243 -5.81 14.70 6.00
CA ASP A 243 -6.45 16.03 5.97
C ASP A 243 -5.62 17.01 5.15
N ARG A 244 -4.31 17.08 5.39
CA ARG A 244 -3.40 18.00 4.69
C ARG A 244 -3.29 17.75 3.19
N VAL A 245 -3.39 16.51 2.76
CA VAL A 245 -3.30 16.15 1.33
C VAL A 245 -4.65 16.03 0.63
N GLY A 246 -5.76 16.25 1.37
CA GLY A 246 -7.13 16.21 0.82
C GLY A 246 -7.65 14.80 0.56
N TYR A 247 -7.21 13.80 1.34
CA TYR A 247 -7.64 12.40 1.25
C TYR A 247 -7.32 11.74 -0.11
N TRP A 248 -7.94 10.61 -0.40
CA TRP A 248 -7.79 9.88 -1.66
C TRP A 248 -8.41 10.65 -2.82
N SER A 249 -7.73 10.66 -3.95
CA SER A 249 -8.24 11.27 -5.19
C SER A 249 -9.27 10.36 -5.83
N LEU A 250 -10.37 10.96 -6.30
CA LEU A 250 -11.50 10.22 -6.88
C LEU A 250 -11.31 9.94 -8.39
N ASP A 251 -10.34 10.57 -9.00
CA ASP A 251 -10.01 10.54 -10.42
C ASP A 251 -8.90 9.54 -10.77
N MET A 252 -8.43 8.74 -9.82
CA MET A 252 -7.33 7.79 -10.01
C MET A 252 -7.81 6.34 -9.92
N ILE A 253 -7.31 5.49 -10.83
CA ILE A 253 -7.60 4.05 -10.85
C ILE A 253 -6.93 3.34 -9.66
N THR A 254 -5.75 3.82 -9.25
CA THR A 254 -4.97 3.30 -8.13
C THR A 254 -4.85 4.37 -7.05
N GLU A 255 -5.85 4.42 -6.17
CA GLU A 255 -5.96 5.37 -5.08
C GLU A 255 -4.81 5.24 -4.08
N ASP A 256 -4.26 4.03 -3.95
CA ASP A 256 -3.16 3.67 -3.04
C ASP A 256 -1.82 4.23 -3.53
N ILE A 257 -1.53 4.19 -4.83
CA ILE A 257 -0.34 4.82 -5.39
C ILE A 257 -0.46 6.34 -5.27
N ASP A 258 -1.60 6.92 -5.65
CA ASP A 258 -1.79 8.37 -5.62
C ASP A 258 -1.67 8.94 -4.20
N ILE A 259 -2.33 8.34 -3.20
CA ILE A 259 -2.23 8.82 -1.82
C ILE A 259 -0.80 8.70 -1.28
N SER A 260 -0.05 7.67 -1.67
CA SER A 260 1.35 7.51 -1.28
C SER A 260 2.21 8.65 -1.81
N TRP A 261 2.02 9.05 -3.06
CA TRP A 261 2.74 10.15 -3.67
C TRP A 261 2.33 11.50 -3.09
N LYS A 262 1.03 11.71 -2.83
CA LYS A 262 0.52 12.93 -2.18
C LYS A 262 1.16 13.14 -0.81
N LEU A 263 1.18 12.11 0.04
CA LEU A 263 1.78 12.16 1.36
C LEU A 263 3.28 12.48 1.30
N GLN A 264 4.03 11.79 0.44
CA GLN A 264 5.47 12.00 0.31
C GLN A 264 5.82 13.36 -0.31
N ARG A 265 4.97 13.90 -1.19
CA ARG A 265 5.10 15.28 -1.69
C ARG A 265 4.86 16.33 -0.61
N ASP A 266 3.99 16.04 0.36
CA ASP A 266 3.77 16.89 1.55
C ASP A 266 4.78 16.58 2.68
N HIS A 267 5.87 15.88 2.34
CA HIS A 267 7.00 15.56 3.21
C HIS A 267 6.70 14.57 4.35
N TRP A 268 5.59 13.85 4.31
CA TRP A 268 5.37 12.72 5.20
C TRP A 268 6.22 11.53 4.78
N SER A 269 6.71 10.78 5.76
CA SER A 269 7.35 9.50 5.53
C SER A 269 6.31 8.38 5.46
N ILE A 270 6.58 7.37 4.65
CA ILE A 270 5.80 6.13 4.62
C ILE A 270 6.70 5.00 5.09
N PHE A 271 6.20 4.22 6.06
CA PHE A 271 6.92 3.09 6.61
C PHE A 271 6.32 1.76 6.11
N TYR A 272 7.15 0.74 6.01
CA TYR A 272 6.72 -0.64 5.82
C TYR A 272 6.85 -1.40 7.13
N GLU A 273 5.77 -2.06 7.56
CA GLU A 273 5.73 -2.92 8.75
C GLU A 273 5.41 -4.36 8.34
N PRO A 274 6.43 -5.23 8.25
CA PRO A 274 6.26 -6.62 7.80
C PRO A 274 5.38 -7.49 8.71
N ARG A 275 5.19 -7.09 9.98
CA ARG A 275 4.35 -7.80 10.96
C ARG A 275 2.88 -7.39 10.90
N GLY A 276 2.56 -6.29 10.21
CA GLY A 276 1.19 -5.88 9.92
C GLY A 276 0.57 -6.77 8.84
N LEU A 277 0.23 -8.01 9.20
CA LEU A 277 -0.22 -9.04 8.26
C LEU A 277 -1.70 -8.89 7.91
N CYS A 278 -2.00 -9.16 6.66
CA CYS A 278 -3.36 -9.25 6.15
C CYS A 278 -3.45 -10.39 5.12
N TRP A 279 -4.47 -11.20 5.18
CA TRP A 279 -4.65 -12.36 4.34
C TRP A 279 -5.67 -12.07 3.24
N ILE A 280 -5.28 -12.27 1.97
CA ILE A 280 -6.06 -11.88 0.80
C ILE A 280 -6.32 -13.05 -0.15
N LEU A 281 -7.40 -12.92 -0.92
CA LEU A 281 -7.68 -13.76 -2.07
C LEU A 281 -7.08 -13.11 -3.32
N MET A 282 -6.57 -13.95 -4.23
CA MET A 282 -5.98 -13.51 -5.49
C MET A 282 -6.62 -14.20 -6.67
N PRO A 283 -6.61 -13.59 -7.87
CA PRO A 283 -7.13 -14.23 -9.06
C PRO A 283 -6.48 -15.60 -9.33
N GLU A 284 -7.29 -16.64 -9.56
CA GLU A 284 -6.83 -17.99 -9.86
C GLU A 284 -6.77 -18.29 -11.37
N THR A 285 -7.19 -17.34 -12.20
CA THR A 285 -7.20 -17.48 -13.66
C THR A 285 -6.24 -16.49 -14.32
N LEU A 286 -5.62 -16.88 -15.45
CA LEU A 286 -4.75 -16.01 -16.24
C LEU A 286 -5.47 -14.71 -16.68
N ARG A 287 -6.74 -14.82 -17.07
CA ARG A 287 -7.54 -13.66 -17.47
C ARG A 287 -7.75 -12.69 -16.31
N GLY A 288 -8.02 -13.20 -15.12
CA GLY A 288 -8.17 -12.38 -13.90
C GLY A 288 -6.85 -11.70 -13.52
N LEU A 289 -5.76 -12.47 -13.54
CA LEU A 289 -4.41 -11.94 -13.28
C LEU A 289 -4.04 -10.85 -14.28
N TRP A 290 -4.25 -11.08 -15.58
CA TRP A 290 -3.98 -10.08 -16.63
C TRP A 290 -4.75 -8.77 -16.41
N LYS A 291 -6.06 -8.86 -16.15
CA LYS A 291 -6.89 -7.67 -15.86
C LYS A 291 -6.37 -6.88 -14.65
N GLN A 292 -5.97 -7.58 -13.59
CA GLN A 292 -5.44 -6.95 -12.39
C GLN A 292 -4.11 -6.24 -12.69
N ARG A 293 -3.18 -6.89 -13.40
CA ARG A 293 -1.87 -6.30 -13.75
C ARG A 293 -2.02 -5.10 -14.68
N LEU A 294 -2.90 -5.19 -15.67
CA LEU A 294 -3.18 -4.08 -16.57
C LEU A 294 -3.70 -2.86 -15.81
N ARG A 295 -4.63 -3.06 -14.87
CA ARG A 295 -5.14 -2.00 -14.00
C ARG A 295 -4.02 -1.35 -13.16
N TRP A 296 -3.13 -2.15 -12.60
CA TRP A 296 -2.00 -1.63 -11.82
C TRP A 296 -1.01 -0.84 -12.67
N ALA A 297 -0.66 -1.36 -13.84
CA ALA A 297 0.24 -0.69 -14.76
C ALA A 297 -0.36 0.64 -15.25
N GLN A 298 -1.63 0.64 -15.66
CA GLN A 298 -2.34 1.85 -16.07
C GLN A 298 -2.39 2.88 -14.93
N GLY A 299 -2.82 2.47 -13.74
CA GLY A 299 -2.91 3.38 -12.60
C GLY A 299 -1.56 3.93 -12.17
N GLY A 300 -0.50 3.11 -12.20
CA GLY A 300 0.87 3.58 -11.96
C GLY A 300 1.31 4.64 -12.96
N ALA A 301 1.04 4.42 -14.25
CA ALA A 301 1.35 5.39 -15.30
C ALA A 301 0.56 6.70 -15.14
N GLU A 302 -0.73 6.63 -14.82
CA GLU A 302 -1.58 7.80 -14.57
C GLU A 302 -1.05 8.65 -13.40
N VAL A 303 -0.72 8.01 -12.27
CA VAL A 303 -0.15 8.71 -11.11
C VAL A 303 1.21 9.32 -11.44
N PHE A 304 2.05 8.61 -12.19
CA PHE A 304 3.34 9.13 -12.63
C PHE A 304 3.16 10.39 -13.48
N LEU A 305 2.31 10.34 -14.51
CA LEU A 305 2.03 11.47 -15.40
C LEU A 305 1.43 12.67 -14.63
N LYS A 306 0.50 12.43 -13.70
CA LYS A 306 -0.09 13.46 -12.83
C LYS A 306 0.98 14.19 -12.00
N ASN A 307 2.01 13.47 -11.57
CA ASN A 307 3.07 13.99 -10.72
C ASN A 307 4.31 14.47 -11.47
N LEU A 308 4.37 14.30 -12.80
CA LEU A 308 5.54 14.58 -13.63
C LEU A 308 6.11 16.00 -13.41
N ARG A 309 5.23 17.02 -13.34
CA ARG A 309 5.65 18.42 -13.07
C ARG A 309 6.28 18.59 -11.68
N SER A 310 5.87 17.80 -10.69
CA SER A 310 6.37 17.89 -9.32
C SER A 310 7.77 17.31 -9.18
N ILE A 311 8.09 16.30 -9.99
CA ILE A 311 9.37 15.62 -10.00
C ILE A 311 10.52 16.58 -10.37
N TRP A 312 10.24 17.58 -11.23
CA TRP A 312 11.22 18.58 -11.65
C TRP A 312 11.60 19.61 -10.59
N SER A 313 10.90 19.64 -9.45
CA SER A 313 11.18 20.57 -8.37
C SER A 313 12.21 20.00 -7.40
N TRP A 314 13.27 20.75 -7.13
CA TRP A 314 14.25 20.42 -6.07
C TRP A 314 13.59 20.15 -4.71
N ARG A 315 12.47 20.81 -4.45
CA ARG A 315 11.68 20.60 -3.23
C ARG A 315 11.29 19.13 -3.04
N HIS A 316 11.03 18.41 -4.14
CA HIS A 316 10.60 17.02 -4.14
C HIS A 316 11.72 16.02 -4.49
N ARG A 317 13.00 16.42 -4.39
CA ARG A 317 14.16 15.55 -4.73
C ARG A 317 14.19 14.21 -3.98
N ARG A 318 13.51 14.13 -2.83
CA ARG A 318 13.38 12.86 -2.08
C ARG A 318 12.61 11.78 -2.84
N LEU A 319 11.76 12.17 -3.80
CA LEU A 319 11.04 11.23 -4.67
C LEU A 319 11.88 10.71 -5.85
N TRP A 320 13.04 11.31 -6.14
CA TRP A 320 13.84 10.94 -7.29
C TRP A 320 14.31 9.47 -7.31
N PRO A 321 14.76 8.88 -6.18
CA PRO A 321 15.08 7.45 -6.17
C PRO A 321 13.88 6.58 -6.54
N LEU A 322 12.69 6.93 -6.06
CA LEU A 322 11.44 6.23 -6.34
C LEU A 322 11.04 6.35 -7.81
N VAL A 323 11.20 7.54 -8.38
CA VAL A 323 10.94 7.80 -9.81
C VAL A 323 11.92 7.04 -10.68
N ALA A 324 13.20 7.05 -10.32
CA ALA A 324 14.22 6.29 -11.04
C ALA A 324 13.91 4.78 -10.99
N GLU A 325 13.56 4.25 -9.82
CA GLU A 325 13.15 2.84 -9.67
C GLU A 325 11.93 2.52 -10.55
N PHE A 326 10.90 3.39 -10.56
CA PHE A 326 9.72 3.20 -11.41
C PHE A 326 10.08 3.21 -12.89
N CYS A 327 10.83 4.20 -13.36
CA CYS A 327 11.24 4.28 -14.76
C CYS A 327 12.07 3.07 -15.18
N LEU A 328 12.97 2.62 -14.31
CA LEU A 328 13.82 1.47 -14.58
C LEU A 328 13.05 0.14 -14.51
N SER A 329 12.04 0.01 -13.66
CA SER A 329 11.26 -1.23 -13.52
C SER A 329 10.17 -1.38 -14.59
N THR A 330 9.85 -0.30 -15.32
CA THR A 330 8.85 -0.30 -16.40
C THR A 330 9.48 -0.23 -17.80
N ALA A 331 10.78 -0.02 -17.91
CA ALA A 331 11.53 -0.06 -19.17
C ALA A 331 11.91 -1.50 -19.52
#